data_6024414a5c7e3803fb0084fd0584de14
#
_entry.id   6024414a5c7e3803fb0084fd0584de14
#
_cell.length_a   1.000
_cell.length_b   1.000
_cell.length_c   1.000
_cell.angle_alpha   90.00
_cell.angle_beta   90.00
_cell.angle_gamma   90.00
#
_symmetry.space_group_name_H-M   'P 1'
#
loop_
_entity.id
_entity.type
_entity.pdbx_description
1 polymer ?
#
loop_
_entity_poly.entity_id
_entity_poly.type
_entity_poly.pdbx_seq_one_letter_code
_entity_poly.pdbx_strand_id
1 'polypeptide(L)'
;MRRCAVGILPDPVLAVVALFVAALLVLGAAPAASQGAASSASQGAAPAATALDRYLQGLVSWRAEFTQSTTDARGRMRPVQEGLLVVQRPGRFRWEIRSAGAPAAQPSQVMVADGKNLWFYDRDLEQVTVKPAGAALTATPAMLLAGTVPLRERFDVAATARRGGLEWVRVTPRDLDAEFREARFGFVGLELRRLELADKLGQQVVLVFRGGARNPSLAPAALRFEPPPGADLIGKPAR
;
A
#
# COMPACT_ATOMS: atom_id res chain seq x y z
N MET A 1 -13.09 -45.38 -15.90
CA MET A 1 -13.17 -43.95 -16.17
C MET A 1 -12.45 -43.22 -15.04
N ARG A 2 -11.20 -42.82 -15.25
CA ARG A 2 -10.36 -42.13 -14.25
C ARG A 2 -10.51 -40.64 -14.49
N ARG A 3 -11.05 -39.92 -13.52
CA ARG A 3 -11.11 -38.42 -13.51
C ARG A 3 -9.71 -37.93 -13.12
N CYS A 4 -9.01 -37.31 -14.06
CA CYS A 4 -7.83 -36.50 -13.76
C CYS A 4 -8.27 -35.24 -13.01
N ALA A 5 -7.86 -35.13 -11.74
CA ALA A 5 -7.93 -33.87 -11.00
C ALA A 5 -6.83 -32.95 -11.55
N VAL A 6 -7.22 -31.94 -12.30
CA VAL A 6 -6.33 -30.83 -12.67
C VAL A 6 -6.14 -30.01 -11.40
N GLY A 7 -4.96 -30.10 -10.82
CA GLY A 7 -4.55 -29.24 -9.73
C GLY A 7 -4.45 -27.79 -10.23
N ILE A 8 -5.41 -26.97 -9.85
CA ILE A 8 -5.37 -25.52 -10.04
C ILE A 8 -4.33 -24.98 -9.07
N LEU A 9 -3.12 -24.72 -9.58
CA LEU A 9 -2.13 -23.90 -8.88
C LEU A 9 -2.75 -22.52 -8.69
N PRO A 10 -2.74 -21.95 -7.46
CA PRO A 10 -3.28 -20.62 -7.24
C PRO A 10 -2.51 -19.60 -8.07
N ASP A 11 -3.23 -18.79 -8.81
CA ASP A 11 -2.69 -17.76 -9.68
C ASP A 11 -1.86 -16.80 -8.81
N PRO A 12 -0.58 -16.60 -9.10
CA PRO A 12 0.32 -15.82 -8.27
C PRO A 12 0.03 -14.30 -8.29
N VAL A 13 -0.98 -13.84 -9.03
CA VAL A 13 -1.52 -12.47 -8.96
C VAL A 13 -2.12 -12.19 -7.58
N LEU A 14 -2.62 -13.22 -6.89
CA LEU A 14 -3.08 -13.12 -5.50
C LEU A 14 -1.97 -12.75 -4.51
N ALA A 15 -0.69 -13.01 -4.82
CA ALA A 15 0.39 -12.84 -3.85
C ALA A 15 0.68 -11.38 -3.49
N VAL A 16 0.40 -10.40 -4.35
CA VAL A 16 0.71 -8.98 -4.04
C VAL A 16 -0.34 -8.34 -3.14
N VAL A 17 -1.58 -8.81 -3.22
CA VAL A 17 -2.69 -8.28 -2.41
C VAL A 17 -3.07 -9.28 -1.32
N ALA A 18 -2.93 -10.59 -1.55
CA ALA A 18 -3.19 -11.63 -0.56
C ALA A 18 -2.12 -11.71 0.55
N LEU A 19 -0.89 -11.22 0.33
CA LEU A 19 0.12 -11.05 1.39
C LEU A 19 -0.36 -10.11 2.51
N PHE A 20 -1.36 -9.29 2.24
CA PHE A 20 -1.97 -8.40 3.23
C PHE A 20 -2.97 -9.10 4.19
N VAL A 21 -3.28 -10.37 4.01
CA VAL A 21 -4.35 -11.04 4.77
C VAL A 21 -3.87 -12.20 5.66
N ALA A 22 -2.66 -12.73 5.48
CA ALA A 22 -2.24 -14.03 6.05
C ALA A 22 -1.21 -13.97 7.18
N ALA A 23 -1.21 -12.97 8.06
CA ALA A 23 -0.35 -12.96 9.25
C ALA A 23 -1.16 -12.85 10.53
N LEU A 24 -1.67 -13.97 11.02
CA LEU A 24 -2.04 -14.14 12.44
C LEU A 24 -1.83 -15.61 12.82
N LEU A 25 -0.83 -15.83 13.66
CA LEU A 25 -0.71 -16.83 14.74
C LEU A 25 0.74 -17.30 14.85
N VAL A 26 1.50 -16.73 15.77
CA VAL A 26 2.35 -17.51 16.71
C VAL A 26 2.62 -16.66 17.94
N LEU A 27 2.15 -17.16 19.10
CA LEU A 27 2.57 -16.74 20.44
C LEU A 27 3.95 -17.32 20.74
N GLY A 28 4.82 -16.54 21.44
CA GLY A 28 5.98 -17.15 22.07
C GLY A 28 7.02 -16.19 22.61
N ALA A 29 6.94 -15.90 23.91
CA ALA A 29 8.04 -15.69 24.90
C ALA A 29 9.15 -14.67 24.64
N ALA A 30 9.25 -13.70 25.57
CA ALA A 30 10.41 -12.85 25.83
C ALA A 30 11.56 -13.60 26.53
N PRO A 31 12.80 -13.09 26.46
CA PRO A 31 13.50 -12.75 27.72
C PRO A 31 14.24 -11.42 27.73
N ALA A 32 14.22 -10.85 28.89
CA ALA A 32 15.04 -9.95 29.69
C ALA A 32 16.29 -9.23 29.09
N ALA A 33 16.27 -7.96 29.36
CA ALA A 33 17.25 -6.94 29.76
C ALA A 33 18.77 -7.18 29.62
N SER A 34 19.45 -6.18 29.03
CA SER A 34 20.69 -5.66 29.55
C SER A 34 20.83 -4.16 29.32
N GLN A 35 21.05 -3.42 30.38
CA GLN A 35 21.37 -2.00 30.43
C GLN A 35 22.82 -1.79 29.94
N GLY A 36 23.04 -0.74 29.17
CA GLY A 36 24.39 -0.35 28.77
C GLY A 36 24.45 1.01 28.09
N ALA A 37 24.96 2.00 28.84
CA ALA A 37 25.64 3.22 28.42
C ALA A 37 24.83 4.33 27.70
N ALA A 38 24.60 5.37 28.50
CA ALA A 38 24.25 6.70 28.04
C ALA A 38 25.31 7.24 27.05
N SER A 39 24.95 7.39 25.80
CA SER A 39 25.65 8.20 24.81
C SER A 39 24.98 9.57 24.77
N SER A 40 25.74 10.59 25.07
CA SER A 40 25.38 11.99 25.04
C SER A 40 24.63 12.34 23.75
N ALA A 41 23.36 12.64 23.88
CA ALA A 41 22.52 13.13 22.76
C ALA A 41 23.08 14.49 22.31
N SER A 42 23.78 14.51 21.17
CA SER A 42 23.90 15.73 20.39
C SER A 42 22.47 16.15 20.03
N GLN A 43 22.06 17.33 20.45
CA GLN A 43 20.82 17.97 20.02
C GLN A 43 20.91 18.18 18.51
N GLY A 44 20.54 17.15 17.75
CA GLY A 44 20.55 17.16 16.30
C GLY A 44 19.45 18.10 15.82
N ALA A 45 19.83 19.06 14.96
CA ALA A 45 18.88 19.86 14.20
C ALA A 45 17.80 18.95 13.60
N ALA A 46 16.52 19.37 13.68
CA ALA A 46 15.42 18.60 13.09
C ALA A 46 15.77 18.24 11.63
N PRO A 47 15.56 17.00 11.21
CA PRO A 47 15.94 16.58 9.88
C PRO A 47 15.25 17.46 8.84
N ALA A 48 16.00 17.90 7.82
CA ALA A 48 15.47 18.75 6.76
C ALA A 48 14.24 18.12 6.10
N ALA A 49 13.25 18.95 5.77
CA ALA A 49 12.02 18.49 5.14
C ALA A 49 12.32 17.83 3.78
N THR A 50 11.90 16.59 3.61
CA THR A 50 12.04 15.83 2.36
C THR A 50 10.97 16.25 1.34
N ALA A 51 11.10 15.78 0.08
CA ALA A 51 10.06 15.97 -0.93
C ALA A 51 8.72 15.35 -0.48
N LEU A 52 8.75 14.24 0.25
CA LEU A 52 7.55 13.62 0.79
C LEU A 52 6.90 14.50 1.87
N ASP A 53 7.67 15.08 2.77
CA ASP A 53 7.14 16.00 3.79
C ASP A 53 6.45 17.20 3.12
N ARG A 54 7.11 17.82 2.12
CA ARG A 54 6.53 18.93 1.34
C ARG A 54 5.27 18.52 0.58
N TYR A 55 5.28 17.32 0.01
CA TYR A 55 4.12 16.76 -0.70
C TYR A 55 2.92 16.54 0.23
N LEU A 56 3.15 16.00 1.43
CA LEU A 56 2.08 15.73 2.40
C LEU A 56 1.54 16.98 3.08
N GLN A 57 2.30 18.07 3.09
CA GLN A 57 1.88 19.33 3.69
C GLN A 57 0.67 19.91 2.95
N GLY A 58 -0.45 20.12 3.64
CA GLY A 58 -1.70 20.61 3.05
C GLY A 58 -2.37 19.65 2.06
N LEU A 59 -1.97 18.39 2.02
CA LEU A 59 -2.65 17.35 1.25
C LEU A 59 -3.91 16.93 2.00
N VAL A 60 -5.08 17.17 1.39
CA VAL A 60 -6.40 16.74 1.89
C VAL A 60 -6.90 15.55 1.07
N SER A 61 -6.76 15.63 -0.25
CA SER A 61 -7.14 14.56 -1.16
C SER A 61 -6.16 14.45 -2.33
N TRP A 62 -6.13 13.27 -2.94
CA TRP A 62 -5.33 13.03 -4.14
C TRP A 62 -5.99 11.94 -5.00
N ARG A 63 -5.87 12.10 -6.31
CA ARG A 63 -6.34 11.11 -7.28
C ARG A 63 -5.32 10.99 -8.40
N ALA A 64 -4.95 9.75 -8.76
CA ALA A 64 -4.09 9.50 -9.92
C ALA A 64 -4.39 8.13 -10.52
N GLU A 65 -4.22 8.01 -11.81
CA GLU A 65 -4.10 6.74 -12.49
C GLU A 65 -2.67 6.23 -12.37
N PHE A 66 -2.48 4.92 -12.41
CA PHE A 66 -1.15 4.33 -12.37
C PHE A 66 -1.03 3.13 -13.31
N THR A 67 0.21 2.87 -13.72
CA THR A 67 0.63 1.61 -14.30
C THR A 67 1.50 0.90 -13.27
N GLN A 68 1.25 -0.38 -13.04
CA GLN A 68 1.97 -1.22 -12.08
C GLN A 68 2.74 -2.32 -12.81
N SER A 69 4.03 -2.40 -12.52
CA SER A 69 4.90 -3.51 -12.93
C SER A 69 5.37 -4.25 -11.69
N THR A 70 5.27 -5.57 -11.71
CA THR A 70 5.70 -6.43 -10.60
C THR A 70 6.78 -7.38 -11.09
N THR A 71 7.87 -7.48 -10.32
CA THR A 71 8.95 -8.45 -10.54
C THR A 71 9.03 -9.37 -9.32
N ASP A 72 8.93 -10.68 -9.52
CA ASP A 72 9.03 -11.64 -8.42
C ASP A 72 10.48 -11.78 -7.90
N ALA A 73 10.65 -12.50 -6.78
CA ALA A 73 11.95 -12.72 -6.16
C ALA A 73 12.97 -13.47 -7.08
N ARG A 74 12.49 -14.08 -8.15
CA ARG A 74 13.32 -14.78 -9.16
C ARG A 74 13.64 -13.88 -10.36
N GLY A 75 13.26 -12.60 -10.32
CA GLY A 75 13.48 -11.63 -11.39
C GLY A 75 12.49 -11.75 -12.56
N ARG A 76 11.42 -12.54 -12.46
CA ARG A 76 10.43 -12.67 -13.52
C ARG A 76 9.43 -11.54 -13.46
N MET A 77 9.23 -10.86 -14.56
CA MET A 77 8.20 -9.83 -14.69
C MET A 77 6.82 -10.46 -14.84
N ARG A 78 5.84 -9.89 -14.16
CA ARG A 78 4.43 -10.25 -14.31
C ARG A 78 3.74 -9.36 -15.35
N PRO A 79 2.56 -9.75 -15.86
CA PRO A 79 1.76 -8.89 -16.71
C PRO A 79 1.56 -7.51 -16.07
N VAL A 80 1.67 -6.48 -16.88
CA VAL A 80 1.45 -5.11 -16.45
C VAL A 80 -0.01 -4.91 -16.09
N GLN A 81 -0.24 -4.21 -14.98
CA GLN A 81 -1.56 -3.84 -14.50
C GLN A 81 -1.72 -2.32 -14.55
N GLU A 82 -2.94 -1.87 -14.58
CA GLU A 82 -3.31 -0.47 -14.49
C GLU A 82 -4.28 -0.26 -13.33
N GLY A 83 -4.42 0.96 -12.88
CA GLY A 83 -5.34 1.21 -11.78
C GLY A 83 -5.59 2.68 -11.51
N LEU A 84 -6.39 2.87 -10.48
CA LEU A 84 -6.74 4.17 -9.94
C LEU A 84 -6.45 4.17 -8.44
N LEU A 85 -5.78 5.21 -7.97
CA LEU A 85 -5.62 5.49 -6.54
C LEU A 85 -6.30 6.80 -6.21
N VAL A 86 -7.23 6.75 -5.27
CA VAL A 86 -7.88 7.91 -4.66
C VAL A 86 -7.55 7.91 -3.18
N VAL A 87 -7.11 9.03 -2.66
CA VAL A 87 -6.78 9.21 -1.24
C VAL A 87 -7.57 10.40 -0.70
N GLN A 88 -8.10 10.27 0.50
CA GLN A 88 -8.66 11.36 1.30
C GLN A 88 -8.16 11.24 2.73
N ARG A 89 -7.45 12.25 3.17
CA ARG A 89 -6.94 12.32 4.54
C ARG A 89 -8.00 12.79 5.52
N PRO A 90 -7.98 12.27 6.76
CA PRO A 90 -7.14 11.18 7.23
C PRO A 90 -7.74 9.80 6.91
N GLY A 91 -6.87 8.83 6.62
CA GLY A 91 -7.15 7.41 6.73
C GLY A 91 -8.08 6.77 5.70
N ARG A 92 -8.45 7.48 4.65
CA ARG A 92 -9.37 6.98 3.63
C ARG A 92 -8.69 6.88 2.28
N PHE A 93 -8.88 5.77 1.59
CA PHE A 93 -8.41 5.60 0.22
C PHE A 93 -9.23 4.55 -0.53
N ARG A 94 -9.14 4.60 -1.86
CA ARG A 94 -9.61 3.56 -2.78
C ARG A 94 -8.51 3.25 -3.77
N TRP A 95 -8.18 1.98 -3.89
CA TRP A 95 -7.20 1.46 -4.81
C TRP A 95 -7.86 0.41 -5.69
N GLU A 96 -7.90 0.65 -6.97
CA GLU A 96 -8.45 -0.25 -7.98
C GLU A 96 -7.34 -0.76 -8.88
N ILE A 97 -7.36 -2.05 -9.18
CA ILE A 97 -6.41 -2.69 -10.09
C ILE A 97 -7.18 -3.43 -11.17
N ARG A 98 -6.70 -3.35 -12.40
CA ARG A 98 -7.20 -4.10 -13.55
C ARG A 98 -6.04 -4.56 -14.43
N SER A 99 -6.26 -5.55 -15.27
CA SER A 99 -5.32 -5.89 -16.33
C SER A 99 -5.17 -4.70 -17.30
N ALA A 100 -3.97 -4.51 -17.84
CA ALA A 100 -3.73 -3.44 -18.81
C ALA A 100 -4.67 -3.57 -20.02
N GLY A 101 -5.29 -2.46 -20.40
CA GLY A 101 -6.27 -2.42 -21.47
C GLY A 101 -7.68 -2.88 -21.11
N ALA A 102 -7.93 -3.40 -19.91
CA ALA A 102 -9.27 -3.74 -19.46
C ALA A 102 -10.12 -2.49 -19.18
N PRO A 103 -11.47 -2.56 -19.33
CA PRO A 103 -12.35 -1.45 -19.04
C PRO A 103 -12.19 -0.92 -17.61
N ALA A 104 -12.12 0.39 -17.44
CA ALA A 104 -11.96 1.03 -16.12
C ALA A 104 -13.10 0.70 -15.15
N ALA A 105 -14.30 0.45 -15.65
CA ALA A 105 -15.47 0.11 -14.85
C ALA A 105 -15.44 -1.32 -14.28
N GLN A 106 -14.43 -2.11 -14.63
CA GLN A 106 -14.32 -3.52 -14.22
C GLN A 106 -12.95 -3.83 -13.61
N PRO A 107 -12.62 -3.27 -12.44
CA PRO A 107 -11.40 -3.65 -11.75
C PRO A 107 -11.45 -5.13 -11.34
N SER A 108 -10.34 -5.83 -11.46
CA SER A 108 -10.20 -7.20 -10.95
C SER A 108 -10.07 -7.20 -9.42
N GLN A 109 -9.46 -6.16 -8.87
CA GLN A 109 -9.28 -6.03 -7.42
C GLN A 109 -9.59 -4.60 -6.97
N VAL A 110 -10.24 -4.49 -5.82
CA VAL A 110 -10.58 -3.21 -5.20
C VAL A 110 -10.22 -3.26 -3.71
N MET A 111 -9.45 -2.28 -3.26
CA MET A 111 -9.18 -2.07 -1.85
C MET A 111 -9.73 -0.71 -1.43
N VAL A 112 -10.51 -0.66 -0.36
CA VAL A 112 -11.08 0.58 0.16
C VAL A 112 -10.88 0.67 1.67
N ALA A 113 -10.24 1.75 2.11
CA ALA A 113 -10.29 2.17 3.50
C ALA A 113 -11.35 3.28 3.62
N ASP A 114 -12.43 3.02 4.32
CA ASP A 114 -13.56 3.96 4.47
C ASP A 114 -13.48 4.84 5.73
N GLY A 115 -12.42 4.63 6.53
CA GLY A 115 -12.18 5.28 7.82
C GLY A 115 -12.54 4.41 9.03
N LYS A 116 -13.35 3.38 8.86
CA LYS A 116 -13.70 2.39 9.89
C LYS A 116 -13.16 1.01 9.56
N ASN A 117 -13.24 0.63 8.29
CA ASN A 117 -12.89 -0.69 7.77
C ASN A 117 -11.90 -0.58 6.62
N LEU A 118 -11.14 -1.65 6.44
CA LEU A 118 -10.41 -1.94 5.23
C LEU A 118 -11.11 -3.10 4.52
N TRP A 119 -11.62 -2.81 3.34
CA TRP A 119 -12.28 -3.74 2.45
C TRP A 119 -11.32 -4.16 1.35
N PHE A 120 -11.29 -5.44 1.07
CA PHE A 120 -10.58 -6.01 -0.06
C PHE A 120 -11.54 -6.89 -0.87
N TYR A 121 -11.75 -6.56 -2.12
CA TYR A 121 -12.57 -7.34 -3.06
C TYR A 121 -11.69 -7.90 -4.17
N ASP A 122 -11.75 -9.21 -4.34
CA ASP A 122 -11.20 -9.92 -5.48
C ASP A 122 -12.37 -10.41 -6.33
N ARG A 123 -12.46 -9.87 -7.57
CA ARG A 123 -13.54 -10.15 -8.47
C ARG A 123 -13.50 -11.57 -9.03
N ASP A 124 -12.29 -12.07 -9.31
CA ASP A 124 -12.11 -13.38 -9.94
C ASP A 124 -12.44 -14.51 -8.96
N LEU A 125 -12.33 -14.24 -7.66
CA LEU A 125 -12.73 -15.13 -6.58
C LEU A 125 -14.16 -14.85 -6.07
N GLU A 126 -14.82 -13.78 -6.53
CA GLU A 126 -16.09 -13.28 -6.00
C GLU A 126 -16.08 -13.12 -4.47
N GLN A 127 -14.95 -12.71 -3.90
CA GLN A 127 -14.71 -12.68 -2.46
C GLN A 127 -14.41 -11.28 -1.93
N VAL A 128 -15.04 -10.92 -0.82
CA VAL A 128 -14.77 -9.70 -0.07
C VAL A 128 -14.19 -10.07 1.29
N THR A 129 -13.02 -9.53 1.61
CA THR A 129 -12.46 -9.58 2.96
C THR A 129 -12.60 -8.22 3.62
N VAL A 130 -13.09 -8.18 4.87
CA VAL A 130 -13.19 -6.96 5.65
C VAL A 130 -12.46 -7.09 6.98
N LYS A 131 -11.70 -6.04 7.34
CA LYS A 131 -11.01 -5.92 8.64
C LYS A 131 -11.23 -4.52 9.22
N PRO A 132 -11.25 -4.35 10.54
CA PRO A 132 -11.22 -3.02 11.16
C PRO A 132 -9.99 -2.24 10.69
N ALA A 133 -10.16 -0.96 10.34
CA ALA A 133 -9.08 -0.13 9.80
C ALA A 133 -7.88 -0.05 10.76
N GLY A 134 -8.11 0.04 12.08
CA GLY A 134 -7.05 0.10 13.09
C GLY A 134 -6.10 -1.10 13.12
N ALA A 135 -6.59 -2.29 12.79
CA ALA A 135 -5.77 -3.52 12.75
C ALA A 135 -4.97 -3.65 11.44
N ALA A 136 -5.32 -2.91 10.41
CA ALA A 136 -4.75 -3.03 9.07
C ALA A 136 -3.80 -1.87 8.70
N LEU A 137 -3.60 -0.92 9.61
CA LEU A 137 -2.99 0.40 9.36
C LEU A 137 -1.48 0.40 9.03
N THR A 138 -0.80 -0.74 9.08
CA THR A 138 0.65 -0.80 8.85
C THR A 138 1.05 -1.32 7.47
N ALA A 139 0.07 -1.66 6.64
CA ALA A 139 0.33 -2.61 5.58
C ALA A 139 0.58 -2.04 4.18
N THR A 140 0.09 -0.83 3.83
CA THR A 140 0.22 -0.36 2.44
C THR A 140 0.79 1.04 2.30
N PRO A 141 1.54 1.34 1.21
CA PRO A 141 1.98 2.69 0.90
C PRO A 141 0.84 3.69 0.66
N ALA A 142 -0.34 3.22 0.24
CA ALA A 142 -1.53 4.05 0.15
C ALA A 142 -1.91 4.64 1.51
N MET A 143 -1.68 3.89 2.58
CA MET A 143 -1.93 4.34 3.96
C MET A 143 -0.94 5.43 4.41
N LEU A 144 0.31 5.41 3.92
CA LEU A 144 1.26 6.49 4.13
C LEU A 144 0.72 7.81 3.54
N LEU A 145 0.19 7.74 2.32
CA LEU A 145 -0.42 8.90 1.67
C LEU A 145 -1.73 9.32 2.36
N ALA A 146 -2.50 8.36 2.85
CA ALA A 146 -3.75 8.61 3.57
C ALA A 146 -3.53 9.22 4.98
N GLY A 147 -2.32 9.13 5.56
CA GLY A 147 -1.94 9.85 6.77
C GLY A 147 -2.73 9.44 8.01
N THR A 148 -2.80 8.16 8.30
CA THR A 148 -3.46 7.62 9.50
C THR A 148 -2.66 7.82 10.77
N VAL A 149 -1.33 7.92 10.63
CA VAL A 149 -0.38 8.14 11.73
C VAL A 149 0.70 9.11 11.28
N PRO A 150 1.36 9.83 12.21
CA PRO A 150 2.52 10.64 11.88
C PRO A 150 3.62 9.79 11.25
N LEU A 151 4.04 10.17 10.04
CA LEU A 151 4.94 9.39 9.21
C LEU A 151 6.22 8.96 9.95
N ARG A 152 6.85 9.89 10.66
CA ARG A 152 8.14 9.68 11.32
C ARG A 152 8.07 8.90 12.63
N GLU A 153 6.88 8.65 13.16
CA GLU A 153 6.69 7.77 14.31
C GLU A 153 6.81 6.29 13.92
N ARG A 154 6.36 5.95 12.72
CA ARG A 154 6.32 4.57 12.24
C ARG A 154 7.37 4.24 11.20
N PHE A 155 7.99 5.27 10.60
CA PHE A 155 8.90 5.09 9.48
C PHE A 155 10.14 5.95 9.61
N ASP A 156 11.27 5.40 9.19
CA ASP A 156 12.47 6.17 8.89
C ASP A 156 12.34 6.75 7.49
N VAL A 157 12.47 8.08 7.40
CA VAL A 157 12.27 8.83 6.16
C VAL A 157 13.56 9.56 5.82
N ALA A 158 14.12 9.29 4.67
CA ALA A 158 15.38 9.87 4.21
C ALA A 158 15.30 10.34 2.74
N ALA A 159 15.77 11.54 2.48
CA ALA A 159 16.04 11.95 1.10
C ALA A 159 17.20 11.12 0.54
N THR A 160 17.13 10.77 -0.73
CA THR A 160 18.19 10.04 -1.43
C THR A 160 18.62 10.80 -2.68
N ALA A 161 19.68 10.34 -3.36
CA ALA A 161 20.17 10.98 -4.55
C ALA A 161 19.10 11.08 -5.65
N ARG A 162 19.13 12.16 -6.41
CA ARG A 162 18.28 12.32 -7.61
C ARG A 162 18.66 11.27 -8.65
N ARG A 163 17.63 10.64 -9.24
CA ARG A 163 17.81 9.63 -10.28
C ARG A 163 16.69 9.73 -11.30
N GLY A 164 17.03 9.73 -12.59
CA GLY A 164 16.03 9.80 -13.67
C GLY A 164 15.17 11.07 -13.64
N GLY A 165 15.72 12.21 -13.24
CA GLY A 165 14.99 13.47 -13.11
C GLY A 165 14.08 13.58 -11.87
N LEU A 166 13.98 12.52 -11.05
CA LEU A 166 13.15 12.49 -9.86
C LEU A 166 13.97 12.78 -8.61
N GLU A 167 13.35 13.51 -7.68
CA GLU A 167 13.79 13.63 -6.28
C GLU A 167 13.21 12.45 -5.49
N TRP A 168 14.08 11.65 -4.89
CA TRP A 168 13.68 10.42 -4.24
C TRP A 168 13.69 10.51 -2.72
N VAL A 169 12.66 9.93 -2.12
CA VAL A 169 12.55 9.76 -0.68
C VAL A 169 12.35 8.30 -0.35
N ARG A 170 13.24 7.76 0.46
CA ARG A 170 13.16 6.40 0.99
C ARG A 170 12.38 6.41 2.29
N VAL A 171 11.49 5.44 2.44
CA VAL A 171 10.68 5.19 3.63
C VAL A 171 10.86 3.75 4.04
N THR A 172 11.34 3.53 5.25
CA THR A 172 11.60 2.19 5.81
C THR A 172 10.75 2.02 7.07
N PRO A 173 9.92 0.98 7.18
CA PRO A 173 9.17 0.71 8.40
C PRO A 173 10.09 0.46 9.58
N ARG A 174 9.71 0.96 10.76
CA ARG A 174 10.37 0.62 12.03
C ARG A 174 9.84 -0.69 12.60
N ASP A 175 8.61 -1.03 12.23
CA ASP A 175 7.95 -2.27 12.62
C ASP A 175 8.54 -3.43 11.79
N LEU A 176 9.09 -4.43 12.50
CA LEU A 176 9.63 -5.63 11.87
C LEU A 176 8.54 -6.52 11.24
N ASP A 177 7.29 -6.36 11.64
CA ASP A 177 6.15 -7.09 11.08
C ASP A 177 5.49 -6.39 9.89
N ALA A 178 5.97 -5.19 9.51
CA ALA A 178 5.51 -4.52 8.31
C ALA A 178 5.69 -5.41 7.07
N GLU A 179 4.76 -5.36 6.14
CA GLU A 179 4.72 -6.26 4.98
C GLU A 179 5.72 -5.87 3.89
N PHE A 180 6.15 -4.62 3.85
CA PHE A 180 7.20 -4.17 2.95
C PHE A 180 8.49 -3.82 3.72
N ARG A 181 9.61 -4.02 3.07
CA ARG A 181 10.93 -3.69 3.59
C ARG A 181 11.28 -2.23 3.35
N GLU A 182 10.93 -1.71 2.19
CA GLU A 182 11.29 -0.38 1.76
C GLU A 182 10.27 0.15 0.74
N ALA A 183 9.95 1.45 0.83
CA ALA A 183 9.23 2.19 -0.18
C ALA A 183 10.08 3.38 -0.64
N ARG A 184 10.10 3.68 -1.93
CA ARG A 184 10.77 4.85 -2.51
C ARG A 184 9.77 5.67 -3.29
N PHE A 185 9.62 6.92 -2.91
CA PHE A 185 8.74 7.90 -3.55
C PHE A 185 9.56 8.83 -4.43
N GLY A 186 9.24 8.90 -5.71
CA GLY A 186 9.89 9.73 -6.71
C GLY A 186 9.03 10.91 -7.12
N PHE A 187 9.54 12.12 -6.97
CA PHE A 187 8.84 13.37 -7.20
C PHE A 187 9.45 14.22 -8.27
N VAL A 188 8.61 14.99 -8.98
CA VAL A 188 9.00 16.16 -9.77
C VAL A 188 8.30 17.36 -9.13
N GLY A 189 9.03 18.20 -8.42
CA GLY A 189 8.44 19.27 -7.61
C GLY A 189 7.47 18.70 -6.55
N LEU A 190 6.20 19.09 -6.62
CA LEU A 190 5.12 18.57 -5.76
C LEU A 190 4.30 17.45 -6.44
N GLU A 191 4.77 16.88 -7.53
CA GLU A 191 4.07 15.77 -8.18
C GLU A 191 4.71 14.44 -7.83
N LEU A 192 3.93 13.54 -7.24
CA LEU A 192 4.31 12.14 -7.07
C LEU A 192 4.19 11.43 -8.43
N ARG A 193 5.33 11.01 -8.98
CA ARG A 193 5.42 10.37 -10.29
C ARG A 193 5.67 8.88 -10.22
N ARG A 194 6.35 8.43 -9.18
CA ARG A 194 6.75 7.03 -9.08
C ARG A 194 6.78 6.56 -7.63
N LEU A 195 6.39 5.32 -7.43
CA LEU A 195 6.52 4.60 -6.18
C LEU A 195 7.15 3.24 -6.47
N GLU A 196 8.24 2.94 -5.80
CA GLU A 196 8.91 1.64 -5.82
C GLU A 196 8.78 0.99 -4.46
N LEU A 197 8.39 -0.26 -4.44
CA LEU A 197 8.22 -1.07 -3.25
C LEU A 197 9.08 -2.31 -3.33
N ALA A 198 9.74 -2.63 -2.23
CA ALA A 198 10.38 -3.92 -2.03
C ALA A 198 9.72 -4.61 -0.84
N ASP A 199 9.19 -5.79 -1.04
CA ASP A 199 8.64 -6.61 0.04
C ASP A 199 9.74 -7.43 0.74
N LYS A 200 9.35 -8.14 1.79
CA LYS A 200 10.27 -9.02 2.54
C LYS A 200 10.63 -10.30 1.79
N LEU A 201 9.84 -10.69 0.81
CA LEU A 201 10.03 -11.89 0.03
C LEU A 201 10.90 -11.66 -1.22
N GLY A 202 11.38 -10.41 -1.42
CA GLY A 202 12.23 -10.04 -2.56
C GLY A 202 11.44 -9.64 -3.81
N GLN A 203 10.12 -9.52 -3.72
CA GLN A 203 9.31 -8.98 -4.81
C GLN A 203 9.47 -7.47 -4.88
N GLN A 204 9.48 -6.94 -6.10
CA GLN A 204 9.50 -5.51 -6.37
C GLN A 204 8.24 -5.09 -7.13
N VAL A 205 7.62 -4.02 -6.66
CA VAL A 205 6.46 -3.40 -7.31
C VAL A 205 6.81 -1.97 -7.64
N VAL A 206 6.56 -1.59 -8.88
CA VAL A 206 6.80 -0.23 -9.38
C VAL A 206 5.49 0.33 -9.90
N LEU A 207 5.06 1.45 -9.32
CA LEU A 207 3.92 2.23 -9.80
C LEU A 207 4.42 3.50 -10.47
N VAL A 208 3.91 3.77 -11.66
CA VAL A 208 4.11 5.03 -12.38
C VAL A 208 2.78 5.75 -12.44
N PHE A 209 2.71 6.92 -11.81
CA PHE A 209 1.49 7.72 -11.72
C PHE A 209 1.34 8.67 -12.89
N ARG A 210 0.10 8.85 -13.33
CA ARG A 210 -0.31 9.77 -14.40
C ARG A 210 -1.56 10.54 -13.97
N GLY A 211 -1.72 11.76 -14.47
CA GLY A 211 -2.92 12.57 -14.20
C GLY A 211 -3.13 12.87 -12.71
N GLY A 212 -2.04 12.98 -11.94
CA GLY A 212 -2.10 13.24 -10.52
C GLY A 212 -2.76 14.59 -10.21
N ALA A 213 -3.96 14.56 -9.59
CA ALA A 213 -4.65 15.74 -9.12
C ALA A 213 -4.52 15.85 -7.60
N ARG A 214 -4.01 16.98 -7.14
CA ARG A 214 -3.86 17.30 -5.72
C ARG A 214 -5.05 18.11 -5.25
N ASN A 215 -5.64 17.69 -4.12
CA ASN A 215 -6.82 18.29 -3.50
C ASN A 215 -8.04 18.42 -4.44
N PRO A 216 -8.34 17.40 -5.29
CA PRO A 216 -9.57 17.43 -6.05
C PRO A 216 -10.78 17.29 -5.12
N SER A 217 -11.91 17.84 -5.54
CA SER A 217 -13.20 17.52 -4.93
C SER A 217 -13.54 16.07 -5.22
N LEU A 218 -13.83 15.29 -4.19
CA LEU A 218 -14.19 13.88 -4.30
C LEU A 218 -15.67 13.69 -4.02
N ALA A 219 -16.35 12.93 -4.88
CA ALA A 219 -17.72 12.52 -4.61
C ALA A 219 -17.76 11.64 -3.34
N PRO A 220 -18.76 11.78 -2.45
CA PRO A 220 -18.86 10.97 -1.23
C PRO A 220 -18.85 9.44 -1.49
N ALA A 221 -19.34 9.02 -2.65
CA ALA A 221 -19.34 7.61 -3.06
C ALA A 221 -17.95 7.08 -3.45
N ALA A 222 -16.99 7.94 -3.78
CA ALA A 222 -15.67 7.52 -4.28
C ALA A 222 -14.90 6.64 -3.27
N LEU A 223 -15.18 6.81 -1.98
CA LEU A 223 -14.49 6.11 -0.87
C LEU A 223 -15.46 5.22 -0.06
N ARG A 224 -16.61 4.90 -0.63
CA ARG A 224 -17.52 3.89 -0.07
C ARG A 224 -17.32 2.56 -0.79
N PHE A 225 -17.48 1.49 -0.05
CA PHE A 225 -17.50 0.14 -0.60
C PHE A 225 -18.76 -0.57 -0.13
N GLU A 226 -19.45 -1.17 -1.09
CA GLU A 226 -20.59 -2.06 -0.84
C GLU A 226 -20.24 -3.40 -1.50
N PRO A 227 -20.28 -4.50 -0.73
CA PRO A 227 -20.04 -5.82 -1.31
C PRO A 227 -20.99 -6.10 -2.48
N PRO A 228 -20.47 -6.54 -3.63
CA PRO A 228 -21.33 -6.91 -4.76
C PRO A 228 -22.29 -8.04 -4.36
N PRO A 229 -23.50 -8.09 -4.94
CA PRO A 229 -24.42 -9.20 -4.72
C PRO A 229 -23.76 -10.53 -5.10
N GLY A 230 -23.87 -11.52 -4.22
CA GLY A 230 -23.31 -12.86 -4.42
C GLY A 230 -21.85 -13.03 -4.01
N ALA A 231 -21.12 -11.96 -3.68
CA ALA A 231 -19.76 -12.07 -3.20
C ALA A 231 -19.71 -12.68 -1.78
N ASP A 232 -18.78 -13.60 -1.58
CA ASP A 232 -18.54 -14.22 -0.28
C ASP A 232 -17.83 -13.25 0.67
N LEU A 233 -18.40 -13.02 1.87
CA LEU A 233 -17.90 -12.05 2.83
C LEU A 233 -17.11 -12.72 3.95
N ILE A 234 -15.81 -12.47 4.01
CA ILE A 234 -14.90 -12.92 5.06
C ILE A 234 -14.64 -11.77 6.04
N GLY A 235 -14.85 -12.04 7.34
CA GLY A 235 -14.66 -11.08 8.41
C GLY A 235 -15.96 -10.40 8.83
N LYS A 236 -15.83 -9.41 9.74
CA LYS A 236 -16.97 -8.63 10.24
C LYS A 236 -16.61 -7.14 10.17
N PRO A 237 -17.43 -6.31 9.53
CA PRO A 237 -17.19 -4.88 9.52
C PRO A 237 -17.36 -4.28 10.91
N ALA A 238 -16.53 -3.30 11.26
CA ALA A 238 -16.75 -2.45 12.42
C ALA A 238 -18.00 -1.58 12.18
N ARG A 239 -18.82 -1.43 13.22
CA ARG A 239 -20.06 -0.64 13.21
C ARG A 239 -19.81 0.84 13.44
#